data_ff8e74aeba3ffbcbd36d0e252b5d9a08
#
_entry.id   ff8e74aeba3ffbcbd36d0e252b5d9a08
#
_cell.length_a   1.000
_cell.length_b   1.000
_cell.length_c   1.000
_cell.angle_alpha   90.00
_cell.angle_beta   90.00
_cell.angle_gamma   90.00
#
_symmetry.space_group_name_H-M   'P 1'
#
loop_
_entity.id
_entity.type
_entity.pdbx_description
1 polymer ?
#
loop_
_entity_poly.entity_id
_entity_poly.type
_entity_poly.pdbx_seq_one_letter_code
_entity_poly.pdbx_strand_id
1 'polypeptide(L)'
;MKPKGIAKSEKAEAAPADLECACFTCPSQEACKAAQEAAQTAPVEEKIDFSNVEIEPLFKDFVDFETFSKSDFRAVKVLACEAVPKSKKLLKFTLDDGTGTERTILSGIHPFYEPESLIGKTCVAITNLPPRAMMGIESCGMLISAVHHENGEEKLHLLQIDPHIPAGAKMY
;
A
#
# COMPACT_ATOMS: atom_id res chain seq x y z
N MET A 1 2.70 -47.68 -26.47
CA MET A 1 2.52 -47.65 -24.99
C MET A 1 1.73 -46.42 -24.64
N LYS A 2 0.49 -46.59 -24.16
CA LYS A 2 -0.39 -45.48 -23.73
C LYS A 2 -0.20 -45.26 -22.21
N PRO A 3 -0.07 -44.05 -21.68
CA PRO A 3 -0.21 -43.81 -20.26
C PRO A 3 -1.70 -43.69 -19.87
N LYS A 4 -2.02 -44.35 -18.77
CA LYS A 4 -3.34 -44.50 -18.15
C LYS A 4 -3.80 -43.22 -17.48
N GLY A 5 -5.12 -43.05 -17.44
CA GLY A 5 -5.86 -41.90 -16.95
C GLY A 5 -5.66 -41.56 -15.46
N ILE A 6 -5.83 -40.27 -15.20
CA ILE A 6 -5.88 -39.70 -13.88
C ILE A 6 -7.33 -39.69 -13.42
N ALA A 7 -7.55 -40.24 -12.24
CA ALA A 7 -8.84 -40.37 -11.58
C ALA A 7 -9.40 -38.99 -11.17
N LYS A 8 -10.72 -38.86 -11.32
CA LYS A 8 -11.53 -37.75 -10.81
C LYS A 8 -11.54 -37.84 -9.27
N SER A 9 -11.15 -36.76 -8.61
CA SER A 9 -11.37 -36.58 -7.18
C SER A 9 -12.79 -36.04 -6.92
N GLU A 10 -13.45 -36.71 -6.01
CA GLU A 10 -14.82 -36.49 -5.56
C GLU A 10 -15.01 -35.13 -4.89
N LYS A 11 -16.25 -34.65 -5.04
CA LYS A 11 -16.81 -33.50 -4.33
C LYS A 11 -16.78 -33.76 -2.82
N ALA A 12 -16.18 -32.86 -2.07
CA ALA A 12 -16.40 -32.77 -0.62
C ALA A 12 -17.77 -32.11 -0.38
N GLU A 13 -18.67 -32.83 0.22
CA GLU A 13 -19.94 -32.35 0.74
C GLU A 13 -19.72 -31.42 1.93
N ALA A 14 -20.49 -30.33 1.95
CA ALA A 14 -20.57 -29.40 3.05
C ALA A 14 -21.19 -30.11 4.28
N ALA A 15 -20.48 -30.06 5.41
CA ALA A 15 -21.01 -30.45 6.71
C ALA A 15 -21.91 -29.35 7.28
N PRO A 16 -23.00 -29.71 8.01
CA PRO A 16 -23.94 -28.72 8.52
C PRO A 16 -23.38 -27.95 9.71
N ALA A 17 -23.66 -26.65 9.70
CA ALA A 17 -23.45 -25.75 10.81
C ALA A 17 -24.53 -25.95 11.88
N ASP A 18 -24.24 -26.74 12.92
CA ASP A 18 -24.98 -26.76 14.18
C ASP A 18 -24.08 -27.41 15.25
N LEU A 19 -23.18 -26.61 15.82
CA LEU A 19 -22.52 -26.93 17.07
C LEU A 19 -23.03 -25.96 18.14
N GLU A 20 -24.18 -26.30 18.71
CA GLU A 20 -24.61 -25.72 19.99
C GLU A 20 -23.59 -26.06 21.07
N CYS A 21 -22.85 -25.06 21.49
CA CYS A 21 -21.91 -25.18 22.60
C CYS A 21 -22.69 -25.27 23.91
N ALA A 22 -22.98 -26.49 24.35
CA ALA A 22 -23.54 -26.76 25.68
C ALA A 22 -22.46 -26.64 26.76
N CYS A 23 -22.03 -25.44 27.06
CA CYS A 23 -21.17 -25.18 28.22
C CYS A 23 -21.97 -24.55 29.35
N PHE A 24 -22.51 -25.39 30.24
CA PHE A 24 -23.43 -25.01 31.33
C PHE A 24 -22.72 -24.43 32.55
N THR A 25 -21.40 -24.17 32.52
CA THR A 25 -20.64 -23.65 33.63
C THR A 25 -19.51 -22.72 33.20
N CYS A 26 -19.85 -21.57 32.60
CA CYS A 26 -18.84 -20.52 32.37
C CYS A 26 -19.24 -19.24 33.12
N PRO A 27 -18.44 -18.76 34.10
CA PRO A 27 -18.80 -17.63 34.95
C PRO A 27 -18.64 -16.24 34.30
N SER A 28 -18.46 -16.14 32.98
CA SER A 28 -18.43 -14.85 32.31
C SER A 28 -19.01 -14.95 30.87
N GLN A 29 -20.34 -14.79 30.77
CA GLN A 29 -21.02 -14.66 29.50
C GLN A 29 -20.56 -13.46 28.65
N GLU A 30 -19.96 -12.45 29.30
CA GLU A 30 -19.43 -11.25 28.63
C GLU A 30 -18.14 -11.52 27.84
N ALA A 31 -17.27 -12.43 28.32
CA ALA A 31 -16.04 -12.81 27.61
C ALA A 31 -16.31 -13.62 26.34
N CYS A 32 -17.38 -14.45 26.34
CA CYS A 32 -17.79 -15.19 25.14
C CYS A 32 -18.43 -14.30 24.08
N LYS A 33 -19.16 -13.25 24.47
CA LYS A 33 -19.71 -12.28 23.52
C LYS A 33 -18.63 -11.44 22.86
N ALA A 34 -17.63 -10.98 23.62
CA ALA A 34 -16.49 -10.23 23.09
C ALA A 34 -15.63 -11.06 22.10
N ALA A 35 -15.50 -12.37 22.33
CA ALA A 35 -14.78 -13.27 21.42
C ALA A 35 -15.58 -13.58 20.14
N GLN A 36 -16.90 -13.53 20.18
CA GLN A 36 -17.75 -13.72 19.00
C GLN A 36 -17.86 -12.46 18.12
N GLU A 37 -17.82 -11.26 18.72
CA GLU A 37 -17.79 -10.00 17.95
C GLU A 37 -16.44 -9.76 17.26
N ALA A 38 -15.32 -10.26 17.81
CA ALA A 38 -14.01 -10.18 17.17
C ALA A 38 -13.86 -11.13 15.97
N ALA A 39 -14.70 -12.16 15.82
CA ALA A 39 -14.62 -13.13 14.74
C ALA A 39 -15.49 -12.75 13.50
N GLN A 40 -16.24 -11.67 13.54
CA GLN A 40 -17.17 -11.28 12.46
C GLN A 40 -16.70 -10.13 11.56
N THR A 41 -15.49 -9.63 11.74
CA THR A 41 -14.88 -8.71 10.77
C THR A 41 -13.89 -9.45 9.86
N ALA A 42 -14.38 -10.45 9.14
CA ALA A 42 -13.71 -10.84 7.90
C ALA A 42 -13.78 -9.63 6.95
N PRO A 43 -12.66 -9.17 6.37
CA PRO A 43 -12.71 -8.09 5.40
C PRO A 43 -13.65 -8.52 4.27
N VAL A 44 -14.68 -7.72 4.02
CA VAL A 44 -15.53 -7.87 2.85
C VAL A 44 -14.62 -7.64 1.66
N GLU A 45 -14.26 -8.69 0.95
CA GLU A 45 -13.55 -8.58 -0.32
C GLU A 45 -14.50 -7.90 -1.31
N GLU A 46 -14.41 -6.58 -1.40
CA GLU A 46 -15.05 -5.83 -2.47
C GLU A 46 -14.47 -6.36 -3.78
N LYS A 47 -15.32 -6.98 -4.60
CA LYS A 47 -14.93 -7.40 -5.95
C LYS A 47 -14.74 -6.15 -6.78
N ILE A 48 -13.50 -5.71 -6.88
CA ILE A 48 -13.10 -4.57 -7.71
C ILE A 48 -13.17 -5.04 -9.16
N ASP A 49 -13.95 -4.37 -9.99
CA ASP A 49 -14.03 -4.65 -11.43
C ASP A 49 -12.97 -3.82 -12.18
N PHE A 50 -11.99 -4.49 -12.76
CA PHE A 50 -10.91 -3.89 -13.53
C PHE A 50 -11.17 -3.88 -15.06
N SER A 51 -12.40 -4.15 -15.52
CA SER A 51 -12.72 -4.27 -16.95
C SER A 51 -12.45 -3.00 -17.75
N ASN A 52 -12.49 -1.83 -17.12
CA ASN A 52 -12.31 -0.53 -17.75
C ASN A 52 -10.99 0.16 -17.36
N VAL A 53 -10.02 -0.63 -16.85
CA VAL A 53 -8.73 -0.12 -16.40
C VAL A 53 -7.69 -0.28 -17.51
N GLU A 54 -7.04 0.82 -17.89
CA GLU A 54 -5.91 0.83 -18.81
C GLU A 54 -4.62 0.99 -18.00
N ILE A 55 -3.65 0.10 -18.26
CA ILE A 55 -2.34 0.09 -17.62
C ILE A 55 -1.28 0.35 -18.68
N GLU A 56 -0.24 1.13 -18.35
CA GLU A 56 0.90 1.32 -19.22
C GLU A 56 1.55 -0.03 -19.58
N PRO A 57 1.93 -0.24 -20.86
CA PRO A 57 2.58 -1.48 -21.27
C PRO A 57 3.96 -1.62 -20.59
N LEU A 58 4.35 -2.86 -20.33
CA LEU A 58 5.66 -3.16 -19.78
C LEU A 58 6.77 -2.69 -20.73
N PHE A 59 7.86 -2.17 -20.15
CA PHE A 59 9.08 -1.89 -20.88
C PHE A 59 9.65 -3.17 -21.50
N LYS A 60 10.13 -3.07 -22.74
CA LYS A 60 10.75 -4.19 -23.46
C LYS A 60 12.23 -4.33 -23.11
N ASP A 61 12.87 -3.24 -22.71
CA ASP A 61 14.29 -3.22 -22.37
C ASP A 61 14.49 -3.65 -20.94
N PHE A 62 15.52 -4.46 -20.72
CA PHE A 62 15.89 -4.93 -19.38
C PHE A 62 16.83 -3.93 -18.70
N VAL A 63 16.59 -3.69 -17.41
CA VAL A 63 17.56 -3.00 -16.54
C VAL A 63 18.47 -4.04 -15.92
N ASP A 64 19.78 -3.82 -15.99
CA ASP A 64 20.75 -4.70 -15.35
C ASP A 64 20.67 -4.57 -13.81
N PHE A 65 20.98 -5.67 -13.14
CA PHE A 65 20.88 -5.73 -11.67
C PHE A 65 21.82 -4.72 -10.99
N GLU A 66 22.99 -4.42 -11.56
CA GLU A 66 23.93 -3.48 -10.99
C GLU A 66 23.37 -2.06 -10.98
N THR A 67 22.71 -1.65 -12.05
CA THR A 67 22.03 -0.35 -12.14
C THR A 67 20.83 -0.29 -11.17
N PHE A 68 20.00 -1.34 -11.12
CA PHE A 68 18.87 -1.40 -10.20
C PHE A 68 19.30 -1.36 -8.74
N SER A 69 20.35 -2.09 -8.37
CA SER A 69 20.83 -2.17 -7.00
C SER A 69 21.40 -0.86 -6.43
N LYS A 70 21.70 0.10 -7.30
CA LYS A 70 22.09 1.47 -6.91
C LYS A 70 20.91 2.30 -6.41
N SER A 71 19.68 1.89 -6.66
CA SER A 71 18.49 2.58 -6.18
C SER A 71 18.25 2.24 -4.71
N ASP A 72 18.06 3.26 -3.88
CA ASP A 72 17.82 3.10 -2.44
C ASP A 72 16.35 3.38 -2.10
N PHE A 73 15.55 2.31 -2.11
CA PHE A 73 14.14 2.35 -1.71
C PHE A 73 14.03 2.19 -0.20
N ARG A 74 13.33 3.12 0.45
CA ARG A 74 13.13 3.15 1.90
C ARG A 74 11.67 3.32 2.29
N ALA A 75 11.32 2.73 3.43
CA ALA A 75 10.11 3.09 4.14
C ALA A 75 10.29 4.48 4.74
N VAL A 76 9.36 5.38 4.51
CA VAL A 76 9.37 6.74 5.07
C VAL A 76 8.04 7.04 5.73
N LYS A 77 8.09 7.70 6.89
CA LYS A 77 6.88 8.10 7.62
C LYS A 77 6.57 9.58 7.35
N VAL A 78 5.32 9.86 7.01
CA VAL A 78 4.87 11.23 6.78
C VAL A 78 4.67 11.93 8.12
N LEU A 79 5.51 12.92 8.41
CA LEU A 79 5.41 13.77 9.61
C LEU A 79 4.44 14.92 9.37
N ALA A 80 4.58 15.58 8.21
CA ALA A 80 3.72 16.68 7.80
C ALA A 80 3.52 16.66 6.28
N CYS A 81 2.38 17.18 5.85
CA CYS A 81 2.05 17.34 4.45
C CYS A 81 1.37 18.70 4.27
N GLU A 82 1.85 19.51 3.32
CA GLU A 82 1.37 20.86 3.07
C GLU A 82 1.19 21.11 1.58
N ALA A 83 0.13 21.83 1.22
CA ALA A 83 -0.05 22.30 -0.16
C ALA A 83 0.95 23.39 -0.49
N VAL A 84 1.58 23.32 -1.67
CA VAL A 84 2.50 24.36 -2.13
C VAL A 84 1.70 25.56 -2.66
N PRO A 85 1.80 26.77 -2.05
CA PRO A 85 0.93 27.91 -2.38
C PRO A 85 0.95 28.35 -3.84
N LYS A 86 2.06 28.09 -4.54
CA LYS A 86 2.27 28.46 -5.94
C LYS A 86 1.88 27.37 -6.93
N SER A 87 1.40 26.22 -6.47
CA SER A 87 1.05 25.08 -7.32
C SER A 87 -0.21 24.38 -6.84
N LYS A 88 -1.17 24.21 -7.76
CA LYS A 88 -2.39 23.44 -7.47
C LYS A 88 -2.19 21.91 -7.52
N LYS A 89 -0.99 21.45 -7.93
CA LYS A 89 -0.69 20.04 -8.13
C LYS A 89 0.31 19.48 -7.12
N LEU A 90 1.11 20.34 -6.46
CA LEU A 90 2.21 19.89 -5.62
C LEU A 90 1.84 19.90 -4.14
N LEU A 91 2.18 18.80 -3.49
CA LEU A 91 2.25 18.68 -2.04
C LEU A 91 3.71 18.64 -1.60
N LYS A 92 4.03 19.35 -0.51
CA LYS A 92 5.30 19.28 0.19
C LYS A 92 5.16 18.30 1.34
N PHE A 93 5.96 17.26 1.31
CA PHE A 93 6.06 16.27 2.36
C PHE A 93 7.28 16.54 3.24
N THR A 94 7.08 16.49 4.54
CA THR A 94 8.15 16.36 5.53
C THR A 94 8.12 14.94 6.05
N LEU A 95 9.21 14.22 5.84
CA LEU A 95 9.29 12.76 6.03
C LEU A 95 10.39 12.42 7.02
N ASP A 96 10.13 11.39 7.82
CA ASP A 96 11.15 10.68 8.58
C ASP A 96 11.62 9.47 7.75
N ASP A 97 12.91 9.43 7.46
CA ASP A 97 13.57 8.33 6.73
C ASP A 97 14.49 7.50 7.64
N GLY A 98 14.36 7.65 8.95
CA GLY A 98 15.17 6.95 9.95
C GLY A 98 16.59 7.46 10.13
N THR A 99 16.98 8.54 9.43
CA THR A 99 18.33 9.16 9.59
C THR A 99 18.43 10.14 10.74
N GLY A 100 17.30 10.45 11.39
CA GLY A 100 17.21 11.47 12.45
C GLY A 100 17.12 12.91 11.95
N THR A 101 17.07 13.10 10.63
CA THR A 101 16.84 14.39 9.98
C THR A 101 15.59 14.34 9.12
N GLU A 102 14.83 15.43 9.12
CA GLU A 102 13.64 15.52 8.28
C GLU A 102 14.01 15.65 6.80
N ARG A 103 13.38 14.83 5.97
CA ARG A 103 13.54 14.87 4.51
C ARG A 103 12.36 15.57 3.87
N THR A 104 12.64 16.52 2.99
CA THR A 104 11.61 17.19 2.18
C THR A 104 11.50 16.52 0.82
N ILE A 105 10.28 16.11 0.45
CA ILE A 105 9.96 15.61 -0.91
C ILE A 105 8.74 16.36 -1.43
N LEU A 106 8.79 16.78 -2.69
CA LEU A 106 7.67 17.37 -3.41
C LEU A 106 7.06 16.32 -4.33
N SER A 107 5.73 16.16 -4.30
CA SER A 107 5.00 15.24 -5.17
C SER A 107 3.76 15.89 -5.78
N GLY A 108 3.47 15.53 -7.03
CA GLY A 108 2.36 16.09 -7.82
C GLY A 108 1.01 15.43 -7.56
N ILE A 109 0.73 15.02 -6.34
CA ILE A 109 -0.45 14.19 -6.00
C ILE A 109 -1.60 14.97 -5.33
N HIS A 110 -1.51 16.28 -5.24
CA HIS A 110 -2.56 17.12 -4.65
C HIS A 110 -3.96 16.95 -5.27
N PRO A 111 -4.12 16.69 -6.59
CA PRO A 111 -5.45 16.44 -7.15
C PRO A 111 -6.12 15.16 -6.66
N PHE A 112 -5.35 14.22 -6.08
CA PHE A 112 -5.81 12.89 -5.68
C PHE A 112 -5.92 12.72 -4.17
N TYR A 113 -5.22 13.54 -3.37
CA TYR A 113 -5.13 13.40 -1.92
C TYR A 113 -5.20 14.74 -1.20
N GLU A 114 -5.99 14.77 -0.13
CA GLU A 114 -5.97 15.86 0.83
C GLU A 114 -4.75 15.71 1.75
N PRO A 115 -4.01 16.82 2.04
CA PRO A 115 -2.79 16.78 2.83
C PRO A 115 -2.94 16.06 4.18
N GLU A 116 -4.05 16.34 4.88
CA GLU A 116 -4.30 15.80 6.22
C GLU A 116 -4.47 14.28 6.22
N SER A 117 -4.99 13.72 5.13
CA SER A 117 -5.22 12.26 5.00
C SER A 117 -3.93 11.44 4.94
N LEU A 118 -2.82 12.09 4.62
CA LEU A 118 -1.51 11.46 4.43
C LEU A 118 -0.61 11.51 5.65
N ILE A 119 -0.90 12.37 6.62
CA ILE A 119 -0.11 12.51 7.84
C ILE A 119 -0.16 11.22 8.66
N GLY A 120 1.00 10.78 9.14
CA GLY A 120 1.17 9.56 9.93
C GLY A 120 1.22 8.27 9.10
N LYS A 121 1.00 8.33 7.79
CA LYS A 121 1.12 7.16 6.91
C LYS A 121 2.57 6.79 6.66
N THR A 122 2.82 5.49 6.45
CA THR A 122 4.12 4.97 6.05
C THR A 122 4.07 4.67 4.55
N CYS A 123 5.01 5.25 3.80
CA CYS A 123 5.06 5.19 2.35
C CYS A 123 6.41 4.68 1.86
N VAL A 124 6.48 4.39 0.56
CA VAL A 124 7.72 4.00 -0.12
C VAL A 124 8.32 5.21 -0.82
N ALA A 125 9.61 5.47 -0.60
CA ALA A 125 10.34 6.51 -1.30
C ALA A 125 11.69 6.01 -1.80
N ILE A 126 12.14 6.57 -2.92
CA ILE A 126 13.55 6.48 -3.35
C ILE A 126 14.29 7.68 -2.78
N THR A 127 15.34 7.41 -2.00
CA THR A 127 15.99 8.42 -1.15
C THR A 127 17.31 8.92 -1.70
N ASN A 128 17.93 8.21 -2.62
CA ASN A 128 19.24 8.54 -3.18
C ASN A 128 19.19 9.26 -4.53
N LEU A 129 18.09 9.94 -4.81
CA LEU A 129 18.02 10.83 -5.96
C LEU A 129 18.72 12.17 -5.65
N PRO A 130 19.37 12.79 -6.66
CA PRO A 130 19.95 14.12 -6.48
C PRO A 130 18.86 15.14 -6.14
N PRO A 131 19.15 16.11 -5.25
CA PRO A 131 18.20 17.15 -4.91
C PRO A 131 17.74 17.94 -6.13
N ARG A 132 16.44 18.21 -6.22
CA ARG A 132 15.83 18.96 -7.31
C ARG A 132 15.02 20.13 -6.78
N ALA A 133 15.36 21.35 -7.21
CA ALA A 133 14.59 22.53 -6.86
C ALA A 133 13.31 22.62 -7.68
N MET A 134 12.15 22.67 -7.02
CA MET A 134 10.85 22.89 -7.61
C MET A 134 10.10 23.98 -6.86
N MET A 135 9.66 25.01 -7.57
CA MET A 135 8.98 26.19 -6.98
C MET A 135 9.75 26.89 -5.85
N GLY A 136 11.09 26.81 -5.87
CA GLY A 136 11.95 27.39 -4.84
C GLY A 136 12.12 26.51 -3.60
N ILE A 137 11.60 25.29 -3.59
CA ILE A 137 11.75 24.28 -2.54
C ILE A 137 12.60 23.14 -3.10
N GLU A 138 13.55 22.66 -2.32
CA GLU A 138 14.41 21.55 -2.69
C GLU A 138 13.72 20.22 -2.32
N SER A 139 13.57 19.34 -3.33
CA SER A 139 13.04 17.99 -3.17
C SER A 139 14.17 16.98 -3.18
N CYS A 140 14.32 16.21 -2.09
CA CYS A 140 15.39 15.25 -1.87
C CYS A 140 14.89 13.81 -1.96
N GLY A 141 14.44 13.39 -3.13
CA GLY A 141 13.92 12.05 -3.37
C GLY A 141 12.57 12.07 -4.10
N MET A 142 11.92 10.91 -4.17
CA MET A 142 10.63 10.75 -4.83
C MET A 142 9.78 9.70 -4.09
N LEU A 143 8.52 10.02 -3.85
CA LEU A 143 7.52 9.05 -3.38
C LEU A 143 7.08 8.16 -4.53
N ILE A 144 6.90 6.87 -4.26
CA ILE A 144 6.46 5.90 -5.24
C ILE A 144 4.94 5.78 -5.21
N SER A 145 4.34 5.85 -6.38
CA SER A 145 2.90 5.71 -6.57
C SER A 145 2.60 4.84 -7.78
N ALA A 146 1.46 4.14 -7.74
CA ALA A 146 0.91 3.44 -8.88
C ALA A 146 -0.04 4.35 -9.63
N VAL A 147 0.08 4.39 -10.96
CA VAL A 147 -0.77 5.18 -11.84
C VAL A 147 -1.45 4.26 -12.82
N HIS A 148 -2.74 4.47 -13.04
CA HIS A 148 -3.52 3.78 -14.05
C HIS A 148 -4.62 4.73 -14.58
N HIS A 149 -5.26 4.35 -15.66
CA HIS A 149 -6.41 5.09 -16.19
C HIS A 149 -7.67 4.26 -16.03
N GLU A 150 -8.71 4.87 -15.50
CA GLU A 150 -10.02 4.27 -15.36
C GLU A 150 -11.04 5.15 -16.09
N ASN A 151 -11.74 4.58 -17.07
CA ASN A 151 -12.69 5.32 -17.93
C ASN A 151 -12.07 6.57 -18.61
N GLY A 152 -10.76 6.55 -18.91
CA GLY A 152 -10.03 7.66 -19.49
C GLY A 152 -9.58 8.74 -18.49
N GLU A 153 -9.83 8.57 -17.21
CA GLU A 153 -9.32 9.44 -16.14
C GLU A 153 -8.09 8.81 -15.47
N GLU A 154 -7.07 9.64 -15.24
CA GLU A 154 -5.88 9.23 -14.49
C GLU A 154 -6.23 9.04 -13.01
N LYS A 155 -5.90 7.88 -12.45
CA LYS A 155 -5.98 7.55 -11.04
C LYS A 155 -4.59 7.27 -10.51
N LEU A 156 -4.28 7.83 -9.35
CA LEU A 156 -2.99 7.69 -8.70
C LEU A 156 -3.18 7.16 -7.28
N HIS A 157 -2.44 6.10 -6.96
CA HIS A 157 -2.41 5.51 -5.63
C HIS A 157 -0.99 5.56 -5.06
N LEU A 158 -0.82 6.31 -3.98
CA LEU A 158 0.44 6.35 -3.23
C LEU A 158 0.67 4.98 -2.59
N LEU A 159 1.87 4.39 -2.77
CA LEU A 159 2.22 3.12 -2.15
C LEU A 159 2.36 3.33 -0.64
N GLN A 160 1.31 2.93 0.09
CA GLN A 160 1.30 2.88 1.54
C GLN A 160 1.64 1.46 1.98
N ILE A 161 2.42 1.35 3.04
CA ILE A 161 2.87 0.08 3.61
C ILE A 161 2.45 -0.01 5.07
N ASP A 162 2.62 -1.21 5.66
CA ASP A 162 2.25 -1.46 7.04
C ASP A 162 2.91 -0.44 7.99
N PRO A 163 2.15 0.22 8.87
CA PRO A 163 2.67 1.21 9.81
C PRO A 163 3.64 0.62 10.86
N HIS A 164 3.70 -0.72 11.02
CA HIS A 164 4.67 -1.38 11.88
C HIS A 164 6.07 -1.43 11.27
N ILE A 165 6.21 -1.13 9.97
CA ILE A 165 7.54 -1.05 9.34
C ILE A 165 8.21 0.24 9.81
N PRO A 166 9.39 0.17 10.44
CA PRO A 166 10.07 1.36 10.93
C PRO A 166 10.54 2.25 9.77
N ALA A 167 10.54 3.57 10.02
CA ALA A 167 11.13 4.53 9.09
C ALA A 167 12.61 4.18 8.85
N GLY A 168 13.06 4.32 7.61
CA GLY A 168 14.42 3.96 7.18
C GLY A 168 14.61 2.48 6.80
N ALA A 169 13.62 1.62 6.98
CA ALA A 169 13.73 0.23 6.54
C ALA A 169 13.98 0.17 5.03
N LYS A 170 15.05 -0.55 4.65
CA LYS A 170 15.43 -0.71 3.24
C LYS A 170 14.55 -1.77 2.58
N MET A 171 14.16 -1.49 1.33
CA MET A 171 13.43 -2.40 0.47
C MET A 171 14.35 -2.97 -0.62
N TYR A 172 14.11 -4.22 -0.96
CA TYR A 172 14.91 -4.97 -1.94
C TYR A 172 14.03 -5.45 -3.08
#